data_2001a8b7a126ee78deca4ad5374b4e99
#
_entry.id   2001a8b7a126ee78deca4ad5374b4e99
#
_cell.length_a   1.000
_cell.length_b   1.000
_cell.length_c   1.000
_cell.angle_alpha   90.00
_cell.angle_beta   90.00
_cell.angle_gamma   90.00
#
_symmetry.space_group_name_H-M   'P 1'
#
loop_
_entity.id
_entity.type
_entity.pdbx_description
1 polymer ?
#
loop_
_entity_poly.entity_id
_entity_poly.type
_entity_poly.pdbx_seq_one_letter_code
_entity_poly.pdbx_strand_id
1 'polypeptide(L)'
;VDDRKGYCMDGVYSEPRQIGWDNYVSDLLALMPHYRLMKESLAIGISGNWGSGKTSFLKSMQKQMNADYRVVTFNPWTCTDKEQIISQFFALMREQTENNEESLHEAIQKYQDIVLDADIHPAITFLAKILPLSKKEETLDSLKDKIEEAITIDGSKPFAIFIDDLDRLEGNELFEVLRLIRITANFRNVVFVVAYDRDYICNVLNESKNIKRAEEYIQKIFHLEVSLPKFEDDTLLDVFMDETVRIASLNERQAARLQQLVMQLFNVDGLSFTDFVPNFRQARRFANVFALNLKSILAHTKDFVVKDFIGVELLHFAYPEIHRTLMYKPMILLKLNKGGLSKSGLLVYEGKDNTPSDKLLRKLFYSNNETQLTSREVRSQLSYANYFCYRLPNNSIGVTEFEMLMIADDLDVVRDGVNVWMRRKDSFDSLYEHFRSYYMHGYKDIKVIRNYICALLEFIPQLSDKGIEQIISDRYWIRGGVDVDELRKQLISLFEYSISKGKFLEKINHLLASFYNAYPDDYE
;
A
#
# COMPACT_ATOMS: atom_id res chain seq x y z
N VAL A 1 -6.07 28.81 1.19
CA VAL A 1 -5.55 28.15 -0.03
C VAL A 1 -4.37 27.30 0.43
N ASP A 2 -4.53 25.99 0.38
CA ASP A 2 -3.50 25.05 0.83
C ASP A 2 -2.40 24.97 -0.23
N ASP A 3 -1.26 25.63 0.02
CA ASP A 3 -0.10 25.69 -0.90
C ASP A 3 0.69 24.36 -0.96
N ARG A 4 0.19 23.29 -0.32
CA ARG A 4 0.82 21.97 -0.28
C ARG A 4 0.54 21.17 -1.56
N LYS A 5 1.09 21.63 -2.69
CA LYS A 5 1.12 20.86 -3.94
C LYS A 5 2.28 19.86 -3.89
N GLY A 6 1.99 18.57 -3.99
CA GLY A 6 3.03 17.54 -4.10
C GLY A 6 2.73 16.27 -3.31
N TYR A 7 3.70 15.35 -3.32
CA TYR A 7 3.62 14.08 -2.61
C TYR A 7 3.60 14.29 -1.09
N CYS A 8 2.91 13.37 -0.40
CA CYS A 8 2.92 13.31 1.04
C CYS A 8 4.25 12.71 1.52
N MET A 9 5.07 13.50 2.22
CA MET A 9 6.32 13.00 2.78
C MET A 9 6.12 12.54 4.23
N ASP A 10 6.73 11.43 4.60
CA ASP A 10 6.73 10.94 5.97
C ASP A 10 7.34 11.99 6.92
N GLY A 11 6.62 12.35 7.98
CA GLY A 11 7.12 13.22 9.05
C GLY A 11 7.06 14.73 8.80
N VAL A 12 6.65 15.21 7.63
CA VAL A 12 6.60 16.64 7.29
C VAL A 12 5.36 17.36 7.83
N TYR A 13 4.32 16.62 8.18
CA TYR A 13 3.09 17.22 8.70
C TYR A 13 3.19 17.41 10.21
N SER A 14 3.37 18.67 10.62
CA SER A 14 3.46 19.09 12.01
C SER A 14 2.14 18.99 12.80
N GLU A 15 1.04 18.74 12.12
CA GLU A 15 -0.23 18.43 12.77
C GLU A 15 -0.63 17.00 12.40
N PRO A 16 -0.46 16.03 13.33
CA PRO A 16 -1.18 14.79 13.20
C PRO A 16 -2.66 15.16 13.20
N ARG A 17 -3.43 14.79 12.15
CA ARG A 17 -4.87 14.63 12.33
C ARG A 17 -5.02 13.86 13.62
N GLN A 18 -5.80 14.41 14.54
CA GLN A 18 -5.98 13.86 15.89
C GLN A 18 -6.35 12.38 15.78
N ILE A 19 -5.34 11.52 16.01
CA ILE A 19 -5.53 10.07 16.04
C ILE A 19 -6.24 9.68 17.35
N GLY A 20 -6.84 10.63 18.06
CA GLY A 20 -7.48 10.35 19.35
C GLY A 20 -6.50 9.96 20.48
N TRP A 21 -5.18 10.06 20.25
CA TRP A 21 -4.17 9.73 21.25
C TRP A 21 -4.23 10.64 22.48
N ASP A 22 -4.69 11.88 22.33
CA ASP A 22 -4.65 12.87 23.41
C ASP A 22 -5.48 12.41 24.63
N ASN A 23 -6.66 11.85 24.41
CA ASN A 23 -7.48 11.31 25.49
C ASN A 23 -6.83 10.07 26.12
N TYR A 24 -6.35 9.13 25.28
CA TYR A 24 -5.69 7.92 25.78
C TYR A 24 -4.40 8.26 26.56
N VAL A 25 -3.63 9.22 26.08
CA VAL A 25 -2.44 9.73 26.78
C VAL A 25 -2.85 10.38 28.12
N SER A 26 -3.91 11.20 28.14
CA SER A 26 -4.40 11.81 29.40
C SER A 26 -4.80 10.75 30.42
N ASP A 27 -5.50 9.70 30.00
CA ASP A 27 -5.89 8.58 30.86
C ASP A 27 -4.66 7.82 31.37
N LEU A 28 -3.68 7.58 30.51
CA LEU A 28 -2.42 6.94 30.89
C LEU A 28 -1.66 7.77 31.91
N LEU A 29 -1.55 9.08 31.70
CA LEU A 29 -0.87 9.98 32.63
C LEU A 29 -1.60 10.07 33.97
N ALA A 30 -2.93 10.03 33.98
CA ALA A 30 -3.72 10.01 35.21
C ALA A 30 -3.51 8.73 36.04
N LEU A 31 -3.17 7.62 35.40
CA LEU A 31 -2.87 6.34 36.07
C LEU A 31 -1.42 6.22 36.55
N MET A 32 -0.53 7.12 36.10
CA MET A 32 0.87 7.06 36.54
C MET A 32 0.98 7.40 38.04
N PRO A 33 1.83 6.67 38.79
CA PRO A 33 2.11 7.01 40.19
C PRO A 33 2.76 8.40 40.26
N HIS A 34 2.39 9.16 41.29
CA HIS A 34 3.03 10.46 41.51
C HIS A 34 4.55 10.26 41.66
N TYR A 35 5.38 10.98 40.90
CA TYR A 35 6.83 10.78 40.82
C TYR A 35 7.52 10.80 42.17
N ARG A 36 7.04 11.59 43.14
CA ARG A 36 7.57 11.65 44.51
C ARG A 36 7.44 10.37 45.34
N LEU A 37 6.61 9.43 44.87
CA LEU A 37 6.38 8.11 45.50
C LEU A 37 7.27 7.02 44.91
N MET A 38 7.98 7.30 43.83
CA MET A 38 8.80 6.31 43.13
C MET A 38 10.11 6.07 43.91
N LYS A 39 10.46 4.79 44.05
CA LYS A 39 11.73 4.36 44.68
C LYS A 39 12.83 4.12 43.67
N GLU A 40 12.49 4.02 42.43
CA GLU A 40 13.37 3.83 41.27
C GLU A 40 12.75 4.51 40.04
N SER A 41 13.45 4.56 38.91
CA SER A 41 12.89 5.09 37.66
C SER A 41 11.67 4.31 37.21
N LEU A 42 10.70 5.00 36.60
CA LEU A 42 9.55 4.36 35.93
C LEU A 42 9.87 4.21 34.44
N ALA A 43 9.87 2.98 33.95
CA ALA A 43 10.03 2.70 32.54
C ALA A 43 8.70 2.26 31.92
N ILE A 44 8.22 3.01 30.93
CA ILE A 44 6.99 2.75 30.16
C ILE A 44 7.38 2.38 28.74
N GLY A 45 7.01 1.19 28.32
CA GLY A 45 7.20 0.71 26.95
C GLY A 45 5.99 1.00 26.08
N ILE A 46 6.15 1.67 24.94
CA ILE A 46 5.11 1.89 23.94
C ILE A 46 5.40 0.95 22.79
N SER A 47 4.70 -0.17 22.77
CA SER A 47 4.91 -1.22 21.76
C SER A 47 3.96 -1.08 20.58
N GLY A 48 4.46 -1.35 19.39
CA GLY A 48 3.67 -1.35 18.16
C GLY A 48 4.53 -1.57 16.93
N ASN A 49 3.94 -2.11 15.89
CA ASN A 49 4.63 -2.40 14.64
C ASN A 49 5.13 -1.12 13.95
N TRP A 50 6.01 -1.28 12.98
CA TRP A 50 6.48 -0.15 12.17
C TRP A 50 5.30 0.59 11.51
N GLY A 51 5.23 1.90 11.73
CA GLY A 51 4.15 2.76 11.19
C GLY A 51 2.86 2.80 12.03
N SER A 52 2.81 2.15 13.20
CA SER A 52 1.66 2.17 14.11
C SER A 52 1.41 3.51 14.81
N GLY A 53 2.22 4.54 14.56
CA GLY A 53 2.05 5.86 15.17
C GLY A 53 2.80 6.05 16.50
N LYS A 54 3.78 5.19 16.85
CA LYS A 54 4.61 5.30 18.07
C LYS A 54 5.15 6.71 18.28
N THR A 55 5.83 7.27 17.28
CA THR A 55 6.38 8.63 17.34
C THR A 55 5.31 9.70 17.59
N SER A 56 4.13 9.55 16.98
CA SER A 56 3.00 10.47 17.18
C SER A 56 2.46 10.38 18.61
N PHE A 57 2.40 9.17 19.16
CA PHE A 57 2.02 8.92 20.54
C PHE A 57 3.02 9.56 21.51
N LEU A 58 4.33 9.35 21.30
CA LEU A 58 5.37 9.99 22.10
C LEU A 58 5.26 11.52 22.07
N LYS A 59 5.03 12.14 20.92
CA LYS A 59 4.84 13.60 20.79
C LYS A 59 3.61 14.10 21.56
N SER A 60 2.50 13.37 21.56
CA SER A 60 1.32 13.71 22.37
C SER A 60 1.65 13.63 23.86
N MET A 61 2.36 12.60 24.32
CA MET A 61 2.82 12.50 25.72
C MET A 61 3.78 13.64 26.08
N GLN A 62 4.78 13.92 25.24
CA GLN A 62 5.74 15.02 25.48
C GLN A 62 5.02 16.35 25.68
N LYS A 63 4.05 16.65 24.80
CA LYS A 63 3.27 17.89 24.89
C LYS A 63 2.51 18.01 26.22
N GLN A 64 1.90 16.92 26.69
CA GLN A 64 1.15 16.93 27.94
C GLN A 64 2.06 16.93 29.18
N MET A 65 3.22 16.26 29.13
CA MET A 65 4.16 16.19 30.25
C MET A 65 5.05 17.42 30.40
N ASN A 66 5.19 18.26 29.38
CA ASN A 66 6.12 19.41 29.36
C ASN A 66 5.83 20.46 30.45
N ALA A 67 4.59 20.52 30.97
CA ALA A 67 4.25 21.43 32.06
C ALA A 67 4.90 21.00 33.40
N ASP A 68 4.93 19.68 33.68
CA ASP A 68 5.26 19.12 34.98
C ASP A 68 6.64 18.41 35.01
N TYR A 69 7.23 18.14 33.83
CA TYR A 69 8.47 17.40 33.66
C TYR A 69 9.51 18.18 32.84
N ARG A 70 10.80 17.89 33.05
CA ARG A 70 11.90 18.24 32.15
C ARG A 70 11.91 17.18 31.03
N VAL A 71 11.45 17.55 29.86
CA VAL A 71 11.32 16.63 28.73
C VAL A 71 12.65 16.52 28.00
N VAL A 72 13.23 15.32 28.00
CA VAL A 72 14.43 14.94 27.24
C VAL A 72 14.02 14.03 26.10
N THR A 73 14.46 14.35 24.88
CA THR A 73 14.29 13.44 23.72
C THR A 73 15.64 12.87 23.35
N PHE A 74 15.77 11.56 23.47
CA PHE A 74 16.99 10.84 23.15
C PHE A 74 16.75 9.90 21.97
N ASN A 75 17.55 10.06 20.92
CA ASN A 75 17.53 9.18 19.75
C ASN A 75 18.87 8.42 19.67
N PRO A 76 18.94 7.19 20.20
CA PRO A 76 20.18 6.43 20.24
C PRO A 76 20.68 5.99 18.86
N TRP A 77 19.85 5.99 17.82
CA TRP A 77 20.27 5.65 16.44
C TRP A 77 21.30 6.65 15.87
N THR A 78 21.43 7.82 16.45
CA THR A 78 22.46 8.80 16.05
C THR A 78 23.84 8.52 16.64
N CYS A 79 23.95 7.56 17.57
CA CYS A 79 25.19 7.15 18.21
C CYS A 79 25.83 5.98 17.44
N THR A 80 27.15 5.93 17.39
CA THR A 80 27.91 4.88 16.69
C THR A 80 28.42 3.78 17.60
N ASP A 81 28.49 4.07 18.91
CA ASP A 81 29.01 3.15 19.90
C ASP A 81 28.41 3.40 21.29
N LYS A 82 28.76 2.51 22.22
CA LYS A 82 28.31 2.57 23.62
C LYS A 82 28.71 3.86 24.34
N GLU A 83 29.92 4.34 24.13
CA GLU A 83 30.43 5.53 24.81
C GLU A 83 29.63 6.76 24.37
N GLN A 84 29.33 6.85 23.10
CA GLN A 84 28.46 7.90 22.55
C GLN A 84 27.03 7.82 23.08
N ILE A 85 26.46 6.62 23.21
CA ILE A 85 25.12 6.42 23.79
C ILE A 85 25.06 7.00 25.20
N ILE A 86 26.03 6.65 26.06
CA ILE A 86 26.10 7.12 27.43
C ILE A 86 26.39 8.65 27.49
N SER A 87 27.36 9.10 26.72
CA SER A 87 27.79 10.51 26.73
C SER A 87 26.69 11.45 26.25
N GLN A 88 26.01 11.09 25.13
CA GLN A 88 24.94 11.89 24.59
C GLN A 88 23.70 11.89 25.50
N PHE A 89 23.38 10.76 26.10
CA PHE A 89 22.28 10.67 27.05
C PHE A 89 22.46 11.63 28.23
N PHE A 90 23.61 11.58 28.90
CA PHE A 90 23.87 12.47 30.05
C PHE A 90 24.07 13.93 29.64
N ALA A 91 24.61 14.20 28.45
CA ALA A 91 24.67 15.55 27.91
C ALA A 91 23.27 16.15 27.74
N LEU A 92 22.34 15.41 27.17
CA LEU A 92 20.94 15.85 27.02
C LEU A 92 20.25 16.08 28.38
N MET A 93 20.54 15.25 29.38
CA MET A 93 20.03 15.51 30.73
C MET A 93 20.60 16.83 31.32
N ARG A 94 21.90 17.10 31.16
CA ARG A 94 22.51 18.35 31.61
C ARG A 94 21.96 19.58 30.91
N GLU A 95 21.65 19.50 29.63
CA GLU A 95 21.04 20.61 28.88
C GLU A 95 19.68 21.04 29.45
N GLN A 96 19.01 20.16 30.18
CA GLN A 96 17.73 20.45 30.83
C GLN A 96 17.86 20.93 32.28
N THR A 97 19.08 21.11 32.80
CA THR A 97 19.31 21.73 34.10
C THR A 97 19.25 23.26 33.98
N GLU A 98 18.65 23.91 34.97
CA GLU A 98 18.56 25.37 35.00
C GLU A 98 19.90 26.02 35.44
N ASN A 99 20.11 27.29 35.11
CA ASN A 99 21.34 28.01 35.44
C ASN A 99 21.66 28.10 36.95
N ASN A 100 20.67 27.92 37.82
CA ASN A 100 20.79 27.90 39.27
C ASN A 100 21.02 26.49 39.86
N GLU A 101 21.11 25.46 39.01
CA GLU A 101 21.30 24.06 39.39
C GLU A 101 22.72 23.55 39.09
N GLU A 102 23.74 24.38 39.30
CA GLU A 102 25.14 24.05 39.01
C GLU A 102 25.59 22.75 39.71
N SER A 103 25.11 22.50 40.93
CA SER A 103 25.41 21.26 41.68
C SER A 103 24.82 19.99 41.02
N LEU A 104 23.63 20.08 40.44
CA LEU A 104 23.01 18.97 39.69
C LEU A 104 23.78 18.72 38.38
N HIS A 105 24.13 19.79 37.67
CA HIS A 105 24.90 19.72 36.44
C HIS A 105 26.27 19.04 36.67
N GLU A 106 27.02 19.46 37.70
CA GLU A 106 28.29 18.84 38.07
C GLU A 106 28.14 17.39 38.52
N ALA A 107 27.11 17.07 39.30
CA ALA A 107 26.87 15.71 39.77
C ALA A 107 26.59 14.74 38.58
N ILE A 108 25.78 15.17 37.61
CA ILE A 108 25.51 14.39 36.38
C ILE A 108 26.81 14.20 35.58
N GLN A 109 27.63 15.25 35.42
CA GLN A 109 28.89 15.15 34.70
C GLN A 109 29.85 14.15 35.36
N LYS A 110 30.09 14.28 36.68
CA LYS A 110 30.95 13.37 37.43
C LYS A 110 30.44 11.91 37.39
N TYR A 111 29.11 11.73 37.49
CA TYR A 111 28.51 10.42 37.39
C TYR A 111 28.77 9.78 36.02
N GLN A 112 28.58 10.54 34.93
CA GLN A 112 28.90 10.12 33.58
C GLN A 112 30.38 9.68 33.45
N ASP A 113 31.29 10.49 33.93
CA ASP A 113 32.73 10.24 33.80
C ASP A 113 33.10 8.91 34.50
N ILE A 114 32.58 8.66 35.70
CA ILE A 114 32.83 7.41 36.42
C ILE A 114 32.17 6.21 35.70
N VAL A 115 30.99 6.39 35.13
CA VAL A 115 30.30 5.32 34.36
C VAL A 115 31.10 4.92 33.12
N LEU A 116 31.65 5.89 32.40
CA LEU A 116 32.50 5.64 31.23
C LEU A 116 33.80 4.97 31.61
N ASP A 117 34.49 5.47 32.66
CA ASP A 117 35.73 4.85 33.15
C ASP A 117 35.53 3.42 33.66
N ALA A 118 34.42 3.14 34.32
CA ALA A 118 34.07 1.82 34.82
C ALA A 118 33.83 0.79 33.70
N ASP A 119 33.30 1.22 32.57
CA ASP A 119 33.06 0.37 31.42
C ASP A 119 34.33 0.10 30.62
N ILE A 120 35.30 1.02 30.61
CA ILE A 120 36.60 0.85 29.95
C ILE A 120 37.51 -0.08 30.77
N HIS A 121 37.42 -0.03 32.11
CA HIS A 121 38.24 -0.82 33.01
C HIS A 121 37.43 -1.54 34.11
N PRO A 122 36.74 -2.68 33.75
CA PRO A 122 35.93 -3.42 34.73
C PRO A 122 36.68 -3.88 35.99
N ALA A 123 37.99 -4.10 35.87
CA ALA A 123 38.84 -4.48 37.02
C ALA A 123 39.05 -3.34 38.03
N ILE A 124 39.06 -2.10 37.58
CA ILE A 124 39.20 -0.92 38.44
C ILE A 124 37.94 -0.71 39.27
N THR A 125 36.77 -0.94 38.71
CA THR A 125 35.50 -0.82 39.42
C THR A 125 35.36 -1.86 40.55
N PHE A 126 35.87 -3.08 40.33
CA PHE A 126 35.88 -4.11 41.35
C PHE A 126 36.87 -3.75 42.50
N LEU A 127 38.05 -3.19 42.17
CA LEU A 127 39.03 -2.73 43.13
C LEU A 127 38.56 -1.46 43.89
N ALA A 128 37.87 -0.53 43.21
CA ALA A 128 37.30 0.67 43.85
C ALA A 128 36.18 0.36 44.85
N LYS A 129 35.51 -0.77 44.73
CA LYS A 129 34.53 -1.27 45.72
C LYS A 129 35.17 -1.96 46.93
N ILE A 130 36.41 -2.44 46.81
CA ILE A 130 37.07 -3.26 47.85
C ILE A 130 38.16 -2.51 48.59
N LEU A 131 38.83 -1.53 47.98
CA LEU A 131 39.89 -0.75 48.59
C LEU A 131 39.46 0.72 48.80
N PRO A 132 39.44 1.23 50.02
CA PRO A 132 39.26 2.66 50.26
C PRO A 132 40.54 3.39 49.82
N LEU A 133 40.68 3.67 48.53
CA LEU A 133 41.73 4.51 47.99
C LEU A 133 41.35 5.96 48.21
N SER A 134 41.98 6.56 49.25
CA SER A 134 42.01 7.96 49.63
C SER A 134 40.66 8.66 49.93
N LYS A 135 40.70 9.38 51.05
CA LYS A 135 39.65 10.29 51.54
C LYS A 135 39.39 11.42 50.54
N LYS A 136 38.36 11.28 49.72
CA LYS A 136 37.59 12.30 48.98
C LYS A 136 37.14 11.96 47.55
N GLU A 137 37.15 10.73 47.12
CA GLU A 137 36.51 10.42 45.84
C GLU A 137 35.03 10.09 46.05
N GLU A 138 34.16 10.86 45.43
CA GLU A 138 32.73 10.64 45.41
C GLU A 138 32.45 9.30 44.71
N THR A 139 31.72 8.42 45.36
CA THR A 139 31.32 7.11 44.79
C THR A 139 30.12 7.27 43.86
N LEU A 140 29.93 6.33 42.94
CA LEU A 140 28.72 6.30 42.08
C LEU A 140 27.43 6.38 42.90
N ASP A 141 27.37 5.69 44.05
CA ASP A 141 26.21 5.71 44.92
C ASP A 141 25.99 7.09 45.55
N SER A 142 27.06 7.78 46.01
CA SER A 142 26.95 9.13 46.58
C SER A 142 26.56 10.17 45.53
N LEU A 143 27.02 10.03 44.28
CA LEU A 143 26.64 10.91 43.18
C LEU A 143 25.21 10.65 42.75
N LYS A 144 24.79 9.37 42.73
CA LYS A 144 23.41 8.99 42.48
C LYS A 144 22.46 9.62 43.49
N ASP A 145 22.81 9.54 44.81
CA ASP A 145 22.02 10.15 45.88
C ASP A 145 21.94 11.67 45.70
N LYS A 146 23.03 12.34 45.35
CA LYS A 146 23.03 13.78 45.05
C LYS A 146 22.14 14.17 43.89
N ILE A 147 22.19 13.39 42.79
CA ILE A 147 21.32 13.60 41.63
C ILE A 147 19.84 13.41 42.04
N GLU A 148 19.55 12.33 42.75
CA GLU A 148 18.19 12.03 43.22
C GLU A 148 17.67 13.09 44.22
N GLU A 149 18.50 13.56 45.15
CA GLU A 149 18.14 14.65 46.07
C GLU A 149 17.86 15.95 45.31
N ALA A 150 18.72 16.34 44.35
CA ALA A 150 18.53 17.54 43.57
C ALA A 150 17.27 17.52 42.69
N ILE A 151 16.90 16.36 42.13
CA ILE A 151 15.67 16.20 41.37
C ILE A 151 14.42 16.21 42.30
N THR A 152 14.59 15.90 43.59
CA THR A 152 13.48 15.79 44.56
C THR A 152 13.19 17.08 45.31
N ILE A 153 14.08 18.09 45.26
CA ILE A 153 13.91 19.39 45.93
C ILE A 153 12.57 20.02 45.52
N ASP A 154 11.88 20.62 46.50
CA ASP A 154 10.63 21.33 46.25
C ASP A 154 10.82 22.44 45.21
N GLY A 155 10.01 22.39 44.14
CA GLY A 155 10.10 23.27 42.99
C GLY A 155 10.89 22.72 41.81
N SER A 156 11.69 21.66 41.98
CA SER A 156 12.34 20.97 40.88
C SER A 156 11.36 20.09 40.11
N LYS A 157 11.47 20.09 38.76
CA LYS A 157 10.70 19.17 37.92
C LYS A 157 11.46 17.85 37.73
N PRO A 158 10.76 16.68 37.76
CA PRO A 158 11.34 15.39 37.42
C PRO A 158 11.69 15.31 35.94
N PHE A 159 12.52 14.34 35.55
CA PHE A 159 12.85 14.10 34.16
C PHE A 159 11.86 13.14 33.52
N ALA A 160 11.43 13.47 32.30
CA ALA A 160 10.72 12.56 31.39
C ALA A 160 11.59 12.35 30.15
N ILE A 161 12.10 11.14 30.00
CA ILE A 161 13.06 10.77 28.94
C ILE A 161 12.35 9.95 27.90
N PHE A 162 12.24 10.50 26.71
CA PHE A 162 11.59 9.90 25.56
C PHE A 162 12.63 9.29 24.64
N ILE A 163 12.52 7.98 24.38
CA ILE A 163 13.41 7.23 23.50
C ILE A 163 12.58 6.67 22.34
N ASP A 164 12.96 7.02 21.12
CA ASP A 164 12.33 6.53 19.90
C ASP A 164 13.33 5.75 19.03
N ASP A 165 12.82 5.07 18.00
CA ASP A 165 13.62 4.37 16.99
C ASP A 165 14.54 3.23 17.53
N LEU A 166 14.15 2.55 18.61
CA LEU A 166 14.89 1.38 19.09
C LEU A 166 14.94 0.23 18.09
N ASP A 167 13.96 0.17 17.19
CA ASP A 167 13.85 -0.79 16.11
C ASP A 167 14.81 -0.51 14.92
N ARG A 168 15.73 0.44 15.09
CA ARG A 168 16.83 0.71 14.14
C ARG A 168 18.20 0.33 14.67
N LEU A 169 18.30 -0.05 15.95
CA LEU A 169 19.56 -0.37 16.60
C LEU A 169 19.99 -1.80 16.34
N GLU A 170 21.29 -2.01 16.22
CA GLU A 170 21.87 -3.35 16.20
C GLU A 170 21.93 -3.96 17.62
N GLY A 171 22.17 -5.27 17.71
CA GLY A 171 22.02 -6.00 18.96
C GLY A 171 22.86 -5.50 20.12
N ASN A 172 24.06 -4.98 19.86
CA ASN A 172 24.95 -4.44 20.91
C ASN A 172 24.44 -3.09 21.40
N GLU A 173 24.06 -2.19 20.49
CA GLU A 173 23.54 -0.86 20.81
C GLU A 173 22.21 -0.97 21.55
N LEU A 174 21.30 -1.80 21.04
CA LEU A 174 20.03 -2.08 21.69
C LEU A 174 20.21 -2.54 23.14
N PHE A 175 21.12 -3.48 23.36
CA PHE A 175 21.39 -3.98 24.71
C PHE A 175 21.92 -2.90 25.64
N GLU A 176 22.79 -2.01 25.16
CA GLU A 176 23.33 -0.91 25.96
C GLU A 176 22.25 0.15 26.30
N VAL A 177 21.34 0.45 25.39
CA VAL A 177 20.21 1.33 25.69
C VAL A 177 19.29 0.71 26.75
N LEU A 178 18.96 -0.59 26.63
CA LEU A 178 18.16 -1.28 27.64
C LEU A 178 18.86 -1.33 29.01
N ARG A 179 20.19 -1.50 29.03
CA ARG A 179 21.01 -1.45 30.22
C ARG A 179 21.06 -0.01 30.82
N LEU A 180 21.17 1.01 29.98
CA LEU A 180 21.10 2.41 30.39
C LEU A 180 19.80 2.68 31.16
N ILE A 181 18.67 2.30 30.62
CA ILE A 181 17.35 2.49 31.24
C ILE A 181 17.27 1.79 32.60
N ARG A 182 17.68 0.51 32.66
CA ARG A 182 17.44 -0.32 33.84
C ARG A 182 18.48 -0.18 34.96
N ILE A 183 19.72 0.13 34.61
CA ILE A 183 20.86 0.09 35.55
C ILE A 183 21.52 1.43 35.67
N THR A 184 21.98 2.02 34.57
CA THR A 184 22.89 3.15 34.55
C THR A 184 22.19 4.46 34.95
N ALA A 185 20.98 4.68 34.43
CA ALA A 185 20.17 5.87 34.67
C ALA A 185 18.93 5.61 35.53
N ASN A 186 18.99 4.58 36.37
CA ASN A 186 17.91 4.24 37.30
C ASN A 186 17.89 5.18 38.49
N PHE A 187 17.44 6.43 38.28
CA PHE A 187 17.27 7.44 39.33
C PHE A 187 15.80 7.55 39.76
N ARG A 188 15.56 7.81 41.05
CA ARG A 188 14.23 8.20 41.52
C ARG A 188 13.76 9.45 40.77
N ASN A 189 12.45 9.55 40.53
CA ASN A 189 11.84 10.71 39.87
C ASN A 189 12.24 10.88 38.38
N VAL A 190 12.69 9.81 37.75
CA VAL A 190 12.92 9.77 36.31
C VAL A 190 11.91 8.82 35.64
N VAL A 191 11.24 9.27 34.59
CA VAL A 191 10.32 8.49 33.79
C VAL A 191 10.92 8.28 32.42
N PHE A 192 11.05 7.02 32.01
CA PHE A 192 11.41 6.65 30.65
C PHE A 192 10.14 6.30 29.87
N VAL A 193 9.97 6.87 28.70
CA VAL A 193 8.93 6.51 27.74
C VAL A 193 9.61 6.05 26.46
N VAL A 194 9.52 4.78 26.17
CA VAL A 194 10.34 4.11 25.16
C VAL A 194 9.47 3.49 24.08
N ALA A 195 9.60 3.94 22.85
CA ALA A 195 8.89 3.40 21.71
C ALA A 195 9.69 2.29 21.03
N TYR A 196 9.06 1.16 20.76
CA TYR A 196 9.73 0.02 20.15
C TYR A 196 8.76 -0.93 19.43
N ASP A 197 9.33 -1.76 18.54
CA ASP A 197 8.68 -2.93 17.99
C ASP A 197 9.09 -4.16 18.79
N ARG A 198 8.10 -4.79 19.47
CA ARG A 198 8.34 -5.91 20.39
C ARG A 198 8.96 -7.11 19.69
N ASP A 199 8.44 -7.46 18.52
CA ASP A 199 8.90 -8.62 17.77
C ASP A 199 10.33 -8.42 17.30
N TYR A 200 10.64 -7.21 16.80
CA TYR A 200 12.00 -6.84 16.41
C TYR A 200 12.98 -6.97 17.57
N ILE A 201 12.68 -6.34 18.71
CA ILE A 201 13.57 -6.37 19.88
C ILE A 201 13.77 -7.81 20.38
N CYS A 202 12.71 -8.62 20.48
CA CYS A 202 12.82 -10.02 20.87
C CYS A 202 13.72 -10.81 19.92
N ASN A 203 13.58 -10.64 18.63
CA ASN A 203 14.40 -11.31 17.63
C ASN A 203 15.87 -10.91 17.74
N VAL A 204 16.16 -9.60 17.83
CA VAL A 204 17.53 -9.09 17.97
C VAL A 204 18.20 -9.57 19.25
N LEU A 205 17.49 -9.58 20.38
CA LEU A 205 18.04 -10.11 21.65
C LEU A 205 18.29 -11.62 21.61
N ASN A 206 17.42 -12.39 20.97
CA ASN A 206 17.60 -13.82 20.79
C ASN A 206 18.83 -14.13 19.92
N GLU A 207 18.99 -13.42 18.80
CA GLU A 207 20.06 -13.68 17.83
C GLU A 207 21.43 -13.19 18.29
N SER A 208 21.49 -11.92 18.76
CA SER A 208 22.78 -11.27 19.04
C SER A 208 23.32 -11.52 20.44
N LYS A 209 22.47 -11.75 21.44
CA LYS A 209 22.86 -11.98 22.85
C LYS A 209 22.54 -13.37 23.37
N ASN A 210 21.98 -14.24 22.54
CA ASN A 210 21.57 -15.60 22.90
C ASN A 210 20.64 -15.63 24.14
N ILE A 211 19.82 -14.60 24.29
CA ILE A 211 18.86 -14.45 25.39
C ILE A 211 17.63 -15.27 25.03
N LYS A 212 17.62 -16.56 25.39
CA LYS A 212 16.53 -17.51 25.07
C LYS A 212 15.13 -17.10 25.55
N ARG A 213 15.01 -16.09 26.41
CA ARG A 213 13.77 -15.57 26.97
C ARG A 213 13.71 -14.05 26.86
N ALA A 214 13.83 -13.53 25.66
CA ALA A 214 13.85 -12.10 25.39
C ALA A 214 12.58 -11.39 25.90
N GLU A 215 11.42 -12.04 25.81
CA GLU A 215 10.17 -11.48 26.35
C GLU A 215 10.22 -11.26 27.87
N GLU A 216 10.70 -12.25 28.63
CA GLU A 216 10.85 -12.11 30.09
C GLU A 216 11.89 -11.04 30.44
N TYR A 217 12.90 -10.85 29.57
CA TYR A 217 13.91 -9.81 29.77
C TYR A 217 13.29 -8.43 29.59
N ILE A 218 12.48 -8.22 28.56
CA ILE A 218 11.76 -6.96 28.31
C ILE A 218 10.80 -6.63 29.47
N GLN A 219 10.05 -7.62 29.96
CA GLN A 219 9.16 -7.45 31.12
C GLN A 219 9.88 -7.02 32.42
N LYS A 220 11.18 -7.30 32.55
CA LYS A 220 11.98 -6.83 33.68
C LYS A 220 12.47 -5.39 33.53
N ILE A 221 12.43 -4.86 32.31
CA ILE A 221 12.87 -3.49 32.02
C ILE A 221 11.68 -2.53 32.13
N PHE A 222 10.58 -2.85 31.47
CA PHE A 222 9.40 -1.99 31.45
C PHE A 222 8.41 -2.37 32.56
N HIS A 223 8.11 -1.39 33.43
CA HIS A 223 7.14 -1.52 34.50
C HIS A 223 5.69 -1.52 33.96
N LEU A 224 5.49 -0.80 32.85
CA LEU A 224 4.23 -0.75 32.11
C LEU A 224 4.53 -0.89 30.63
N GLU A 225 3.81 -1.76 29.96
CA GLU A 225 3.85 -1.91 28.50
C GLU A 225 2.48 -1.55 27.91
N VAL A 226 2.47 -0.55 27.04
CA VAL A 226 1.28 -0.08 26.33
C VAL A 226 1.40 -0.50 24.89
N SER A 227 0.54 -1.40 24.44
CA SER A 227 0.45 -1.79 23.05
C SER A 227 -0.49 -0.85 22.30
N LEU A 228 0.00 -0.20 21.25
CA LEU A 228 -0.83 0.66 20.44
C LEU A 228 -1.87 -0.16 19.68
N PRO A 229 -3.15 0.24 19.69
CA PRO A 229 -4.21 -0.46 18.99
C PRO A 229 -3.98 -0.43 17.48
N LYS A 230 -4.53 -1.43 16.78
CA LYS A 230 -4.60 -1.43 15.33
C LYS A 230 -5.55 -0.34 14.86
N PHE A 231 -5.26 0.23 13.70
CA PHE A 231 -6.16 1.18 13.07
C PHE A 231 -7.34 0.45 12.42
N GLU A 232 -8.50 1.10 12.48
CA GLU A 232 -9.69 0.65 11.77
C GLU A 232 -9.58 0.95 10.28
N ASP A 233 -10.21 0.12 9.45
CA ASP A 233 -10.23 0.25 8.01
C ASP A 233 -10.70 1.65 7.56
N ASP A 234 -11.80 2.13 8.12
CA ASP A 234 -12.40 3.41 7.75
C ASP A 234 -11.42 4.57 7.97
N THR A 235 -10.68 4.55 9.08
CA THR A 235 -9.69 5.58 9.39
C THR A 235 -8.53 5.60 8.37
N LEU A 236 -8.06 4.44 7.95
CA LEU A 236 -6.98 4.36 6.95
C LEU A 236 -7.49 4.66 5.53
N LEU A 237 -8.72 4.27 5.23
CA LEU A 237 -9.40 4.62 3.98
C LEU A 237 -9.58 6.12 3.84
N ASP A 238 -10.01 6.81 4.90
CA ASP A 238 -10.16 8.27 4.91
C ASP A 238 -8.85 8.97 4.59
N VAL A 239 -7.75 8.54 5.22
CA VAL A 239 -6.41 9.09 4.94
C VAL A 239 -6.00 8.83 3.49
N PHE A 240 -6.20 7.61 3.00
CA PHE A 240 -5.91 7.27 1.60
C PHE A 240 -6.73 8.13 0.64
N MET A 241 -8.04 8.28 0.89
CA MET A 241 -8.94 9.06 0.04
C MET A 241 -8.57 10.55 0.01
N ASP A 242 -8.38 11.15 1.18
CA ASP A 242 -8.05 12.57 1.29
C ASP A 242 -6.74 12.92 0.58
N GLU A 243 -5.71 12.11 0.80
CA GLU A 243 -4.41 12.32 0.14
C GLU A 243 -4.50 12.07 -1.37
N THR A 244 -5.24 11.04 -1.80
CA THR A 244 -5.43 10.75 -3.23
C THR A 244 -6.20 11.89 -3.92
N VAL A 245 -7.29 12.37 -3.33
CA VAL A 245 -8.09 13.50 -3.86
C VAL A 245 -7.21 14.75 -4.00
N ARG A 246 -6.42 15.06 -2.97
CA ARG A 246 -5.50 16.19 -2.97
C ARG A 246 -4.42 16.07 -4.07
N ILE A 247 -3.71 14.95 -4.13
CA ILE A 247 -2.57 14.74 -5.04
C ILE A 247 -3.06 14.63 -6.49
N ALA A 248 -4.14 13.87 -6.73
CA ALA A 248 -4.72 13.71 -8.06
C ALA A 248 -5.56 14.91 -8.49
N SER A 249 -5.83 15.87 -7.60
CA SER A 249 -6.68 17.05 -7.85
C SER A 249 -8.08 16.67 -8.34
N LEU A 250 -8.69 15.66 -7.69
CA LEU A 250 -10.01 15.18 -8.02
C LEU A 250 -11.09 16.18 -7.56
N ASN A 251 -12.11 16.37 -8.38
CA ASN A 251 -13.29 17.13 -7.95
C ASN A 251 -14.21 16.25 -7.08
N GLU A 252 -15.20 16.85 -6.42
CA GLU A 252 -16.11 16.19 -5.48
C GLU A 252 -16.81 14.96 -6.11
N ARG A 253 -17.27 15.06 -7.36
CA ARG A 253 -17.93 13.96 -8.06
C ARG A 253 -16.97 12.79 -8.32
N GLN A 254 -15.74 13.09 -8.70
CA GLN A 254 -14.71 12.09 -8.93
C GLN A 254 -14.29 11.42 -7.61
N ALA A 255 -14.14 12.22 -6.54
CA ALA A 255 -13.82 11.72 -5.21
C ALA A 255 -14.92 10.78 -4.68
N ALA A 256 -16.18 11.19 -4.73
CA ALA A 256 -17.32 10.37 -4.32
C ALA A 256 -17.40 9.05 -5.12
N ARG A 257 -17.15 9.12 -6.43
CA ARG A 257 -17.11 7.92 -7.28
C ARG A 257 -15.97 6.99 -6.91
N LEU A 258 -14.77 7.52 -6.67
CA LEU A 258 -13.61 6.74 -6.24
C LEU A 258 -13.90 6.05 -4.91
N GLN A 259 -14.43 6.77 -3.92
CA GLN A 259 -14.80 6.21 -2.62
C GLN A 259 -15.79 5.05 -2.76
N GLN A 260 -16.84 5.22 -3.58
CA GLN A 260 -17.81 4.15 -3.85
C GLN A 260 -17.13 2.90 -4.42
N LEU A 261 -16.21 3.06 -5.36
CA LEU A 261 -15.50 1.94 -6.01
C LEU A 261 -14.55 1.23 -5.06
N VAL A 262 -13.86 1.98 -4.19
CA VAL A 262 -13.00 1.42 -3.14
C VAL A 262 -13.84 0.60 -2.16
N MET A 263 -14.96 1.14 -1.69
CA MET A 263 -15.87 0.41 -0.79
C MET A 263 -16.43 -0.86 -1.44
N GLN A 264 -16.76 -0.84 -2.73
CA GLN A 264 -17.22 -2.05 -3.45
C GLN A 264 -16.15 -3.16 -3.50
N LEU A 265 -14.87 -2.79 -3.41
CA LEU A 265 -13.80 -3.77 -3.40
C LEU A 265 -13.70 -4.51 -2.06
N PHE A 266 -14.02 -3.85 -0.93
CA PHE A 266 -13.85 -4.39 0.42
C PHE A 266 -15.13 -4.90 1.09
N ASN A 267 -16.32 -4.51 0.64
CA ASN A 267 -17.61 -4.87 1.27
C ASN A 267 -18.05 -6.34 1.10
N VAL A 268 -17.28 -7.19 0.45
CA VAL A 268 -17.65 -8.58 0.15
C VAL A 268 -16.46 -9.50 0.44
N ASP A 269 -16.73 -10.71 0.96
CA ASP A 269 -15.76 -11.80 1.16
C ASP A 269 -14.72 -11.61 2.29
N GLY A 270 -14.96 -10.72 3.24
CA GLY A 270 -14.06 -10.54 4.39
C GLY A 270 -12.67 -10.06 3.96
N LEU A 271 -12.60 -9.20 2.95
CA LEU A 271 -11.41 -8.50 2.53
C LEU A 271 -11.41 -7.12 3.18
N SER A 272 -10.30 -6.77 3.82
CA SER A 272 -10.13 -5.52 4.56
C SER A 272 -9.08 -4.65 3.90
N PHE A 273 -9.21 -3.31 3.96
CA PHE A 273 -8.19 -2.40 3.44
C PHE A 273 -6.88 -2.56 4.22
N THR A 274 -6.98 -2.79 5.53
CA THR A 274 -5.84 -3.05 6.41
C THR A 274 -5.04 -4.30 6.05
N ASP A 275 -5.62 -5.25 5.33
CA ASP A 275 -4.90 -6.42 4.80
C ASP A 275 -3.79 -6.04 3.80
N PHE A 276 -3.93 -4.89 3.14
CA PHE A 276 -3.00 -4.36 2.14
C PHE A 276 -2.24 -3.13 2.64
N VAL A 277 -2.88 -2.33 3.46
CA VAL A 277 -2.42 -1.00 3.89
C VAL A 277 -2.60 -0.88 5.40
N PRO A 278 -1.72 -1.49 6.21
CA PRO A 278 -1.96 -1.72 7.63
C PRO A 278 -1.77 -0.49 8.54
N ASN A 279 -1.30 0.66 8.04
CA ASN A 279 -1.01 1.83 8.87
C ASN A 279 -1.00 3.15 8.07
N PHE A 280 -1.00 4.27 8.78
CA PHE A 280 -1.04 5.62 8.19
C PHE A 280 0.12 5.92 7.24
N ARG A 281 1.33 5.49 7.57
CA ARG A 281 2.50 5.68 6.70
C ARG A 281 2.29 4.98 5.37
N GLN A 282 1.79 3.75 5.41
CA GLN A 282 1.49 2.96 4.21
C GLN A 282 0.30 3.54 3.44
N ALA A 283 -0.74 4.06 4.12
CA ALA A 283 -1.87 4.71 3.46
C ALA A 283 -1.42 5.94 2.64
N ARG A 284 -0.56 6.78 3.20
CA ARG A 284 0.01 7.92 2.48
C ARG A 284 0.93 7.50 1.33
N ARG A 285 1.79 6.52 1.55
CA ARG A 285 2.67 5.98 0.49
C ARG A 285 1.85 5.39 -0.65
N PHE A 286 0.82 4.63 -0.33
CA PHE A 286 -0.09 4.07 -1.32
C PHE A 286 -0.83 5.19 -2.07
N ALA A 287 -1.35 6.20 -1.38
CA ALA A 287 -2.00 7.36 -2.01
C ALA A 287 -1.07 8.09 -3.00
N ASN A 288 0.22 8.28 -2.65
CA ASN A 288 1.21 8.89 -3.54
C ASN A 288 1.37 8.11 -4.85
N VAL A 289 1.59 6.80 -4.75
CA VAL A 289 1.81 5.93 -5.91
C VAL A 289 0.53 5.80 -6.73
N PHE A 290 -0.59 5.52 -6.07
CA PHE A 290 -1.89 5.37 -6.70
C PHE A 290 -2.31 6.63 -7.46
N ALA A 291 -2.20 7.81 -6.84
CA ALA A 291 -2.55 9.08 -7.48
C ALA A 291 -1.69 9.38 -8.72
N LEU A 292 -0.39 9.05 -8.67
CA LEU A 292 0.51 9.18 -9.81
C LEU A 292 0.07 8.26 -10.97
N ASN A 293 -0.15 6.99 -10.65
CA ASN A 293 -0.52 5.97 -11.64
C ASN A 293 -1.92 6.23 -12.22
N LEU A 294 -2.86 6.68 -11.37
CA LEU A 294 -4.20 7.09 -11.80
C LEU A 294 -4.14 8.27 -12.79
N LYS A 295 -3.33 9.29 -12.51
CA LYS A 295 -3.13 10.40 -13.46
C LYS A 295 -2.52 9.90 -14.77
N SER A 296 -1.55 9.01 -14.69
CA SER A 296 -0.88 8.45 -15.87
C SER A 296 -1.87 7.69 -16.76
N ILE A 297 -2.63 6.75 -16.20
CA ILE A 297 -3.56 5.94 -17.00
C ILE A 297 -4.70 6.79 -17.58
N LEU A 298 -5.25 7.73 -16.80
CA LEU A 298 -6.30 8.65 -17.26
C LEU A 298 -5.86 9.57 -18.41
N ALA A 299 -4.56 9.92 -18.46
CA ALA A 299 -4.01 10.74 -19.52
C ALA A 299 -3.83 9.97 -20.84
N HIS A 300 -3.67 8.64 -20.80
CA HIS A 300 -3.25 7.84 -21.95
C HIS A 300 -4.32 6.89 -22.48
N THR A 301 -5.31 6.48 -21.67
CA THR A 301 -6.37 5.58 -22.13
C THR A 301 -7.66 5.75 -21.33
N LYS A 302 -8.78 5.41 -21.99
CA LYS A 302 -10.11 5.25 -21.36
C LYS A 302 -10.50 3.77 -21.22
N ASP A 303 -9.65 2.87 -21.69
CA ASP A 303 -9.92 1.44 -21.80
C ASP A 303 -9.46 0.71 -20.54
N PHE A 304 -10.05 1.08 -19.40
CA PHE A 304 -9.88 0.41 -18.11
C PHE A 304 -11.07 0.67 -17.19
N VAL A 305 -11.21 -0.17 -16.18
CA VAL A 305 -12.21 -0.03 -15.11
C VAL A 305 -11.49 0.43 -13.84
N VAL A 306 -11.88 1.56 -13.29
CA VAL A 306 -11.21 2.16 -12.12
C VAL A 306 -11.21 1.20 -10.91
N LYS A 307 -12.28 0.44 -10.66
CA LYS A 307 -12.33 -0.56 -9.59
C LYS A 307 -11.24 -1.63 -9.74
N ASP A 308 -11.08 -2.16 -10.95
CA ASP A 308 -10.06 -3.16 -11.21
C ASP A 308 -8.65 -2.57 -11.10
N PHE A 309 -8.49 -1.32 -11.53
CA PHE A 309 -7.23 -0.58 -11.39
C PHE A 309 -6.83 -0.41 -9.93
N ILE A 310 -7.77 -0.07 -9.03
CA ILE A 310 -7.52 -0.03 -7.58
C ILE A 310 -7.01 -1.38 -7.09
N GLY A 311 -7.66 -2.47 -7.50
CA GLY A 311 -7.25 -3.82 -7.10
C GLY A 311 -5.85 -4.20 -7.59
N VAL A 312 -5.50 -3.88 -8.83
CA VAL A 312 -4.16 -4.12 -9.40
C VAL A 312 -3.10 -3.29 -8.66
N GLU A 313 -3.37 -2.02 -8.35
CA GLU A 313 -2.47 -1.16 -7.60
C GLU A 313 -2.29 -1.61 -6.13
N LEU A 314 -3.33 -2.18 -5.51
CA LEU A 314 -3.21 -2.81 -4.19
C LEU A 314 -2.29 -4.04 -4.23
N LEU A 315 -2.41 -4.88 -5.28
CA LEU A 315 -1.47 -5.98 -5.50
C LEU A 315 -0.05 -5.48 -5.74
N HIS A 316 0.11 -4.42 -6.53
CA HIS A 316 1.41 -3.78 -6.77
C HIS A 316 2.05 -3.32 -5.46
N PHE A 317 1.28 -2.68 -4.59
CA PHE A 317 1.76 -2.09 -3.36
C PHE A 317 2.07 -3.13 -2.28
N ALA A 318 1.14 -4.07 -2.03
CA ALA A 318 1.23 -5.01 -0.92
C ALA A 318 1.91 -6.34 -1.29
N TYR A 319 1.79 -6.77 -2.56
CA TYR A 319 2.27 -8.06 -3.06
C TYR A 319 3.05 -7.91 -4.38
N PRO A 320 4.19 -7.20 -4.39
CA PRO A 320 4.91 -6.85 -5.61
C PRO A 320 5.35 -8.05 -6.45
N GLU A 321 5.61 -9.20 -5.84
CA GLU A 321 5.97 -10.42 -6.58
C GLU A 321 4.79 -11.00 -7.37
N ILE A 322 3.57 -10.95 -6.80
CA ILE A 322 2.35 -11.35 -7.49
C ILE A 322 2.10 -10.40 -8.66
N HIS A 323 2.17 -9.09 -8.42
CA HIS A 323 2.02 -8.08 -9.46
C HIS A 323 3.04 -8.24 -10.59
N ARG A 324 4.31 -8.50 -10.25
CA ARG A 324 5.37 -8.77 -11.24
C ARG A 324 5.07 -10.03 -12.06
N THR A 325 4.54 -11.08 -11.42
CA THR A 325 4.15 -12.31 -12.13
C THR A 325 2.99 -12.05 -13.08
N LEU A 326 1.98 -11.29 -12.66
CA LEU A 326 0.89 -10.87 -13.55
C LEU A 326 1.42 -10.05 -14.72
N MET A 327 2.33 -9.12 -14.49
CA MET A 327 2.87 -8.24 -15.53
C MET A 327 3.67 -9.00 -16.60
N TYR A 328 4.55 -9.91 -16.20
CA TYR A 328 5.50 -10.54 -17.12
C TYR A 328 5.17 -11.98 -17.51
N LYS A 329 4.47 -12.72 -16.67
CA LYS A 329 4.18 -14.14 -16.84
C LYS A 329 2.77 -14.49 -16.36
N PRO A 330 1.72 -13.83 -16.85
CA PRO A 330 0.36 -13.98 -16.31
C PRO A 330 -0.15 -15.42 -16.30
N MET A 331 0.25 -16.24 -17.27
CA MET A 331 -0.19 -17.64 -17.39
C MET A 331 0.35 -18.57 -16.29
N ILE A 332 1.24 -18.08 -15.42
CA ILE A 332 1.63 -18.84 -14.20
C ILE A 332 0.47 -18.82 -13.19
N LEU A 333 -0.23 -17.70 -13.07
CA LEU A 333 -1.31 -17.51 -12.10
C LEU A 333 -2.69 -17.61 -12.75
N LEU A 334 -2.82 -17.21 -14.01
CA LEU A 334 -4.09 -17.11 -14.71
C LEU A 334 -4.22 -18.18 -15.78
N LYS A 335 -5.47 -18.55 -16.08
CA LYS A 335 -5.82 -19.39 -17.22
C LYS A 335 -6.69 -18.64 -18.19
N LEU A 336 -6.51 -18.92 -19.47
CA LEU A 336 -7.42 -18.43 -20.48
C LEU A 336 -8.68 -19.31 -20.45
N ASN A 337 -9.82 -18.70 -20.24
CA ASN A 337 -11.09 -19.43 -20.33
C ASN A 337 -11.37 -19.80 -21.78
N LYS A 338 -11.38 -21.11 -22.07
CA LYS A 338 -11.65 -21.68 -23.40
C LYS A 338 -13.11 -22.14 -23.57
N GLY A 339 -13.93 -21.98 -22.53
CA GLY A 339 -15.27 -22.58 -22.50
C GLY A 339 -16.38 -21.57 -22.77
N GLY A 340 -17.27 -21.91 -23.74
CA GLY A 340 -18.56 -21.27 -24.01
C GLY A 340 -18.48 -19.88 -24.64
N LEU A 341 -19.48 -19.59 -25.43
CA LEU A 341 -19.61 -18.50 -26.39
C LEU A 341 -19.46 -17.07 -25.88
N SER A 342 -19.60 -16.84 -24.57
CA SER A 342 -19.46 -15.52 -23.95
C SER A 342 -18.18 -15.36 -23.10
N LYS A 343 -17.31 -16.37 -23.06
CA LYS A 343 -16.16 -16.44 -22.14
C LYS A 343 -14.80 -16.51 -22.83
N SER A 344 -14.78 -16.57 -24.16
CA SER A 344 -13.54 -16.62 -24.93
C SER A 344 -12.73 -15.33 -24.70
N GLY A 345 -11.43 -15.47 -24.41
CA GLY A 345 -10.55 -14.32 -24.20
C GLY A 345 -10.54 -13.73 -22.79
N LEU A 346 -11.18 -14.36 -21.80
CA LEU A 346 -11.12 -13.93 -20.42
C LEU A 346 -10.02 -14.68 -19.65
N LEU A 347 -9.28 -13.92 -18.87
CA LEU A 347 -8.31 -14.44 -17.92
C LEU A 347 -9.01 -14.76 -16.59
N VAL A 348 -8.80 -15.97 -16.08
CA VAL A 348 -9.45 -16.47 -14.87
C VAL A 348 -8.42 -16.96 -13.87
N TYR A 349 -8.64 -16.63 -12.59
CA TYR A 349 -7.88 -17.15 -11.46
C TYR A 349 -8.65 -18.27 -10.76
N GLU A 350 -7.98 -19.41 -10.53
CA GLU A 350 -8.58 -20.60 -9.92
C GLU A 350 -7.98 -20.97 -8.55
N GLY A 351 -7.19 -20.10 -7.95
CA GLY A 351 -6.62 -20.33 -6.63
C GLY A 351 -7.69 -20.49 -5.55
N LYS A 352 -7.39 -21.29 -4.54
CA LYS A 352 -8.32 -21.66 -3.45
C LYS A 352 -7.82 -21.28 -2.06
N ASP A 353 -6.63 -20.67 -1.97
CA ASP A 353 -6.11 -20.18 -0.71
C ASP A 353 -7.02 -19.08 -0.15
N ASN A 354 -6.94 -18.84 1.13
CA ASN A 354 -7.78 -17.84 1.79
C ASN A 354 -6.97 -16.59 2.21
N THR A 355 -5.84 -16.36 1.57
CA THR A 355 -5.03 -15.17 1.79
C THR A 355 -5.70 -13.92 1.21
N PRO A 356 -5.41 -12.72 1.72
CA PRO A 356 -5.93 -11.47 1.17
C PRO A 356 -5.63 -11.30 -0.32
N SER A 357 -4.40 -11.65 -0.75
CA SER A 357 -4.01 -11.60 -2.16
C SER A 357 -4.82 -12.55 -3.04
N ASP A 358 -5.08 -13.78 -2.57
CA ASP A 358 -5.87 -14.77 -3.28
C ASP A 358 -7.34 -14.33 -3.42
N LYS A 359 -7.93 -13.79 -2.34
CA LYS A 359 -9.28 -13.21 -2.38
C LYS A 359 -9.38 -12.07 -3.39
N LEU A 360 -8.38 -11.18 -3.44
CA LEU A 360 -8.35 -10.07 -4.38
C LEU A 360 -8.17 -10.55 -5.82
N LEU A 361 -7.32 -11.54 -6.07
CA LEU A 361 -7.15 -12.15 -7.38
C LEU A 361 -8.46 -12.79 -7.88
N ARG A 362 -9.20 -13.48 -7.01
CA ARG A 362 -10.54 -14.02 -7.36
C ARG A 362 -11.54 -12.92 -7.70
N LYS A 363 -11.47 -11.78 -7.05
CA LYS A 363 -12.34 -10.62 -7.37
C LYS A 363 -12.00 -9.97 -8.70
N LEU A 364 -10.74 -9.91 -9.07
CA LEU A 364 -10.29 -9.31 -10.32
C LEU A 364 -10.47 -10.25 -11.52
N PHE A 365 -10.24 -11.55 -11.33
CA PHE A 365 -10.19 -12.57 -12.38
C PHE A 365 -11.22 -13.67 -12.16
N TYR A 366 -12.45 -13.30 -11.85
CA TYR A 366 -13.55 -14.23 -11.57
C TYR A 366 -14.12 -14.86 -12.86
N SER A 367 -14.76 -16.04 -12.71
CA SER A 367 -15.32 -16.80 -13.81
C SER A 367 -16.83 -16.60 -14.02
N ASN A 368 -17.53 -15.87 -13.14
CA ASN A 368 -18.99 -15.80 -13.12
C ASN A 368 -19.57 -14.96 -14.27
N ASN A 369 -20.73 -15.39 -14.79
CA ASN A 369 -21.34 -14.96 -16.05
C ASN A 369 -22.46 -13.92 -15.91
N GLU A 370 -22.86 -13.58 -14.69
CA GLU A 370 -24.11 -12.85 -14.44
C GLU A 370 -24.00 -11.32 -14.57
N THR A 371 -22.78 -10.78 -14.68
CA THR A 371 -22.59 -9.35 -14.88
C THR A 371 -22.25 -9.06 -16.33
N GLN A 372 -22.79 -7.97 -16.86
CA GLN A 372 -22.42 -7.43 -18.17
C GLN A 372 -20.90 -7.26 -18.26
N LEU A 373 -20.27 -8.15 -19.00
CA LEU A 373 -18.85 -8.12 -19.29
C LEU A 373 -18.52 -6.87 -20.10
N THR A 374 -17.56 -6.10 -19.64
CA THR A 374 -17.00 -5.02 -20.44
C THR A 374 -15.62 -5.45 -20.95
N SER A 375 -15.34 -5.15 -22.21
CA SER A 375 -14.02 -5.38 -22.80
C SER A 375 -12.90 -4.59 -22.11
N ARG A 376 -13.25 -3.72 -21.14
CA ARG A 376 -12.34 -2.87 -20.37
C ARG A 376 -11.89 -3.44 -19.05
N GLU A 377 -12.47 -4.56 -18.60
CA GLU A 377 -12.06 -5.20 -17.33
C GLU A 377 -10.63 -5.77 -17.41
N VAL A 378 -9.93 -5.83 -16.28
CA VAL A 378 -8.56 -6.35 -16.22
C VAL A 378 -8.44 -7.81 -16.68
N ARG A 379 -9.51 -8.58 -16.54
CA ARG A 379 -9.56 -9.97 -17.03
C ARG A 379 -9.75 -10.11 -18.54
N SER A 380 -10.08 -9.03 -19.27
CA SER A 380 -10.18 -9.03 -20.72
C SER A 380 -8.80 -8.92 -21.36
N GLN A 381 -8.47 -9.82 -22.31
CA GLN A 381 -7.21 -9.75 -23.06
C GLN A 381 -7.05 -8.41 -23.79
N LEU A 382 -8.15 -7.76 -24.21
CA LEU A 382 -8.11 -6.46 -24.90
C LEU A 382 -7.56 -5.32 -24.04
N SER A 383 -7.83 -5.35 -22.74
CA SER A 383 -7.46 -4.25 -21.83
C SER A 383 -6.44 -4.64 -20.77
N TYR A 384 -6.09 -5.92 -20.64
CA TYR A 384 -5.16 -6.42 -19.62
C TYR A 384 -3.87 -5.60 -19.53
N ALA A 385 -3.22 -5.38 -20.67
CA ALA A 385 -1.93 -4.69 -20.70
C ALA A 385 -2.02 -3.23 -20.24
N ASN A 386 -3.16 -2.57 -20.36
CA ASN A 386 -3.35 -1.18 -19.97
C ASN A 386 -3.12 -0.97 -18.47
N TYR A 387 -3.49 -1.94 -17.65
CA TYR A 387 -3.36 -1.90 -16.20
C TYR A 387 -1.92 -1.96 -15.70
N PHE A 388 -1.02 -2.55 -16.50
CA PHE A 388 0.39 -2.73 -16.14
C PHE A 388 1.32 -1.74 -16.85
N CYS A 389 0.89 -1.23 -18.02
CA CYS A 389 1.66 -0.26 -18.79
C CYS A 389 1.20 1.19 -18.57
N TYR A 390 0.07 1.40 -17.89
CA TYR A 390 -0.63 2.69 -17.69
C TYR A 390 -0.92 3.45 -18.99
N ARG A 391 -0.95 2.73 -20.09
CA ARG A 391 -1.23 3.24 -21.44
C ARG A 391 -1.66 2.10 -22.35
N LEU A 392 -2.30 2.44 -23.45
CA LEU A 392 -2.50 1.50 -24.54
C LEU A 392 -1.14 1.14 -25.15
N PRO A 393 -0.79 -0.16 -25.33
CA PRO A 393 0.42 -0.54 -26.07
C PRO A 393 0.45 0.07 -27.47
N ASN A 394 1.61 0.49 -27.93
CA ASN A 394 1.77 1.29 -29.15
C ASN A 394 1.15 0.66 -30.42
N ASN A 395 1.09 -0.67 -30.47
CA ASN A 395 0.61 -1.42 -31.64
C ASN A 395 -0.81 -1.99 -31.44
N SER A 396 -1.44 -1.68 -30.30
CA SER A 396 -2.78 -2.14 -29.96
C SER A 396 -3.85 -1.18 -30.49
N ILE A 397 -5.01 -1.72 -30.79
CA ILE A 397 -6.22 -0.97 -31.08
C ILE A 397 -6.99 -0.85 -29.75
N GLY A 398 -7.39 0.36 -29.40
CA GLY A 398 -8.15 0.59 -28.16
C GLY A 398 -9.60 0.08 -28.29
N VAL A 399 -10.18 -0.38 -27.17
CA VAL A 399 -11.60 -0.76 -27.12
C VAL A 399 -12.47 0.43 -27.51
N THR A 400 -12.18 1.61 -26.98
CA THR A 400 -12.90 2.86 -27.33
C THR A 400 -12.78 3.19 -28.82
N GLU A 401 -11.60 3.02 -29.39
CA GLU A 401 -11.35 3.26 -30.82
C GLU A 401 -12.15 2.29 -31.69
N PHE A 402 -12.18 1.01 -31.30
CA PHE A 402 -12.96 -0.01 -32.00
C PHE A 402 -14.48 0.26 -31.88
N GLU A 403 -14.97 0.57 -30.68
CA GLU A 403 -16.38 0.88 -30.45
C GLU A 403 -16.85 2.10 -31.27
N MET A 404 -16.03 3.15 -31.33
CA MET A 404 -16.35 4.33 -32.15
C MET A 404 -16.50 3.99 -33.63
N LEU A 405 -15.69 3.07 -34.13
CA LEU A 405 -15.82 2.61 -35.51
C LEU A 405 -17.12 1.79 -35.72
N MET A 406 -17.49 0.96 -34.74
CA MET A 406 -18.72 0.14 -34.83
C MET A 406 -20.02 0.96 -34.81
N ILE A 407 -20.00 2.18 -34.29
CA ILE A 407 -21.16 3.10 -34.28
C ILE A 407 -21.13 4.15 -35.40
N ALA A 408 -20.15 4.13 -36.30
CA ALA A 408 -20.04 5.08 -37.40
C ALA A 408 -21.27 5.03 -38.34
N ASP A 409 -21.66 6.18 -38.89
CA ASP A 409 -22.83 6.25 -39.79
C ASP A 409 -22.48 5.75 -41.20
N ASP A 410 -21.26 6.00 -41.65
CA ASP A 410 -20.78 5.74 -42.98
C ASP A 410 -19.93 4.46 -43.04
N LEU A 411 -20.26 3.57 -43.99
CA LEU A 411 -19.51 2.32 -44.22
C LEU A 411 -18.10 2.55 -44.80
N ASP A 412 -17.90 3.65 -45.53
CA ASP A 412 -16.55 4.01 -45.99
C ASP A 412 -15.63 4.35 -44.81
N VAL A 413 -16.16 4.99 -43.78
CA VAL A 413 -15.41 5.27 -42.53
C VAL A 413 -15.02 3.95 -41.85
N VAL A 414 -15.96 2.98 -41.78
CA VAL A 414 -15.68 1.67 -41.15
C VAL A 414 -14.59 0.92 -41.91
N ARG A 415 -14.71 0.85 -43.22
CA ARG A 415 -13.75 0.17 -44.12
C ARG A 415 -12.37 0.80 -44.02
N ASP A 416 -12.30 2.14 -44.15
CA ASP A 416 -11.04 2.87 -44.16
C ASP A 416 -10.36 2.81 -42.79
N GLY A 417 -11.14 2.83 -41.68
CA GLY A 417 -10.63 2.64 -40.34
C GLY A 417 -9.95 1.28 -40.17
N VAL A 418 -10.59 0.20 -40.58
CA VAL A 418 -9.98 -1.15 -40.53
C VAL A 418 -8.73 -1.22 -41.40
N ASN A 419 -8.75 -0.64 -42.60
CA ASN A 419 -7.58 -0.60 -43.48
C ASN A 419 -6.42 0.19 -42.88
N VAL A 420 -6.69 1.27 -42.14
CA VAL A 420 -5.68 2.02 -41.39
C VAL A 420 -5.08 1.14 -40.28
N TRP A 421 -5.90 0.41 -39.54
CA TRP A 421 -5.43 -0.49 -38.49
C TRP A 421 -4.56 -1.63 -39.05
N MET A 422 -4.97 -2.26 -40.15
CA MET A 422 -4.20 -3.32 -40.80
C MET A 422 -2.82 -2.87 -41.29
N ARG A 423 -2.63 -1.57 -41.51
CA ARG A 423 -1.31 -0.99 -41.89
C ARG A 423 -0.42 -0.69 -40.70
N ARG A 424 -0.95 -0.66 -39.45
CA ARG A 424 -0.15 -0.50 -38.26
C ARG A 424 0.73 -1.74 -38.07
N LYS A 425 2.01 -1.54 -37.79
CA LYS A 425 2.93 -2.66 -37.52
C LYS A 425 2.43 -3.46 -36.32
N ASP A 426 2.41 -4.76 -36.43
CA ASP A 426 2.06 -5.72 -35.36
C ASP A 426 0.63 -5.54 -34.79
N SER A 427 -0.31 -4.93 -35.53
CA SER A 427 -1.70 -4.72 -35.09
C SER A 427 -2.60 -5.92 -35.33
N PHE A 428 -2.14 -6.94 -36.05
CA PHE A 428 -2.94 -8.10 -36.44
C PHE A 428 -3.54 -8.82 -35.21
N ASP A 429 -2.72 -9.14 -34.23
CA ASP A 429 -3.16 -9.86 -33.03
C ASP A 429 -4.20 -9.05 -32.23
N SER A 430 -3.98 -7.74 -32.10
CA SER A 430 -4.92 -6.85 -31.44
C SER A 430 -6.25 -6.78 -32.18
N LEU A 431 -6.24 -6.65 -33.50
CA LEU A 431 -7.44 -6.61 -34.33
C LEU A 431 -8.18 -7.96 -34.31
N TYR A 432 -7.45 -9.07 -34.37
CA TYR A 432 -7.99 -10.42 -34.26
C TYR A 432 -8.71 -10.64 -32.93
N GLU A 433 -8.10 -10.21 -31.81
CA GLU A 433 -8.73 -10.32 -30.49
C GLU A 433 -9.95 -9.40 -30.35
N HIS A 434 -9.98 -8.24 -30.98
CA HIS A 434 -11.19 -7.41 -31.04
C HIS A 434 -12.33 -8.13 -31.74
N PHE A 435 -12.10 -8.69 -32.91
CA PHE A 435 -13.12 -9.46 -33.62
C PHE A 435 -13.56 -10.72 -32.87
N ARG A 436 -12.67 -11.34 -32.12
CA ARG A 436 -12.96 -12.53 -31.33
C ARG A 436 -13.65 -12.23 -30.00
N SER A 437 -13.20 -11.20 -29.27
CA SER A 437 -13.57 -10.96 -27.88
C SER A 437 -14.44 -9.72 -27.66
N TYR A 438 -14.73 -8.95 -28.71
CA TYR A 438 -15.58 -7.77 -28.60
C TYR A 438 -17.01 -8.17 -28.22
N TYR A 439 -17.44 -7.73 -27.05
CA TYR A 439 -18.79 -7.94 -26.54
C TYR A 439 -19.66 -6.75 -26.91
N MET A 440 -20.58 -6.96 -27.85
CA MET A 440 -21.56 -5.95 -28.21
C MET A 440 -22.59 -5.81 -27.09
N HIS A 441 -22.57 -4.72 -26.38
CA HIS A 441 -23.61 -4.40 -25.41
C HIS A 441 -24.93 -4.08 -26.14
N GLY A 442 -25.92 -4.93 -25.91
CA GLY A 442 -27.23 -4.78 -26.48
C GLY A 442 -27.30 -5.18 -27.96
N TYR A 443 -27.45 -6.43 -28.20
CA TYR A 443 -27.66 -7.09 -29.50
C TYR A 443 -28.82 -6.54 -30.37
N LYS A 444 -29.34 -5.35 -30.02
CA LYS A 444 -30.46 -4.70 -30.67
C LYS A 444 -30.05 -3.60 -31.65
N ASP A 445 -28.79 -3.17 -31.63
CA ASP A 445 -28.31 -2.13 -32.55
C ASP A 445 -27.82 -2.76 -33.85
N ILE A 446 -28.76 -2.82 -34.82
CA ILE A 446 -28.52 -3.36 -36.15
C ILE A 446 -27.38 -2.66 -36.88
N LYS A 447 -27.16 -1.35 -36.58
CA LYS A 447 -26.07 -0.58 -37.15
C LYS A 447 -24.72 -1.11 -36.70
N VAL A 448 -24.57 -1.43 -35.40
CA VAL A 448 -23.34 -2.02 -34.85
C VAL A 448 -23.05 -3.38 -35.50
N ILE A 449 -24.09 -4.21 -35.68
CA ILE A 449 -23.97 -5.52 -36.35
C ILE A 449 -23.50 -5.34 -37.80
N ARG A 450 -24.15 -4.45 -38.55
CA ARG A 450 -23.78 -4.10 -39.93
C ARG A 450 -22.32 -3.65 -40.02
N ASN A 451 -21.93 -2.72 -39.17
CA ASN A 451 -20.59 -2.17 -39.17
C ASN A 451 -19.54 -3.23 -38.79
N TYR A 452 -19.86 -4.09 -37.81
CA TYR A 452 -18.99 -5.21 -37.42
C TYR A 452 -18.76 -6.18 -38.59
N ILE A 453 -19.85 -6.57 -39.34
CA ILE A 453 -19.75 -7.44 -40.52
C ILE A 453 -18.93 -6.73 -41.61
N CYS A 454 -19.16 -5.45 -41.87
CA CYS A 454 -18.36 -4.66 -42.82
C CYS A 454 -16.87 -4.68 -42.47
N ALA A 455 -16.54 -4.41 -41.20
CA ALA A 455 -15.19 -4.44 -40.72
C ALA A 455 -14.55 -5.83 -40.84
N LEU A 456 -15.30 -6.88 -40.50
CA LEU A 456 -14.83 -8.26 -40.61
C LEU A 456 -14.57 -8.67 -42.05
N LEU A 457 -15.40 -8.26 -42.99
CA LEU A 457 -15.21 -8.51 -44.45
C LEU A 457 -13.89 -7.90 -44.97
N GLU A 458 -13.46 -6.74 -44.42
CA GLU A 458 -12.15 -6.16 -44.76
C GLU A 458 -10.99 -6.95 -44.15
N PHE A 459 -11.18 -7.55 -42.96
CA PHE A 459 -10.14 -8.27 -42.24
C PHE A 459 -9.98 -9.75 -42.67
N ILE A 460 -11.03 -10.40 -43.14
CA ILE A 460 -11.02 -11.81 -43.55
C ILE A 460 -9.85 -12.22 -44.45
N PRO A 461 -9.44 -11.43 -45.46
CA PRO A 461 -8.29 -11.81 -46.31
C PRO A 461 -6.97 -12.00 -45.58
N GLN A 462 -6.88 -11.53 -44.37
CA GLN A 462 -5.71 -11.68 -43.51
C GLN A 462 -5.78 -12.92 -42.59
N LEU A 463 -6.95 -13.57 -42.54
CA LEU A 463 -7.26 -14.69 -41.63
C LEU A 463 -7.05 -16.04 -42.31
N SER A 464 -6.63 -17.03 -41.51
CA SER A 464 -6.73 -18.44 -41.88
C SER A 464 -8.17 -18.94 -41.72
N ASP A 465 -8.56 -20.02 -42.42
CA ASP A 465 -9.88 -20.64 -42.29
C ASP A 465 -10.22 -20.93 -40.83
N LYS A 466 -9.27 -21.48 -40.05
CA LYS A 466 -9.44 -21.73 -38.64
C LYS A 466 -9.65 -20.43 -37.82
N GLY A 467 -9.01 -19.33 -38.19
CA GLY A 467 -9.23 -18.03 -37.58
C GLY A 467 -10.62 -17.49 -37.81
N ILE A 468 -11.14 -17.65 -39.01
CA ILE A 468 -12.51 -17.28 -39.40
C ILE A 468 -13.53 -18.11 -38.60
N GLU A 469 -13.36 -19.43 -38.56
CA GLU A 469 -14.23 -20.33 -37.77
C GLU A 469 -14.26 -19.94 -36.29
N GLN A 470 -13.10 -19.60 -35.70
CA GLN A 470 -13.05 -19.17 -34.31
C GLN A 470 -13.79 -17.86 -34.04
N ILE A 471 -13.67 -16.86 -34.93
CA ILE A 471 -14.38 -15.59 -34.78
C ILE A 471 -15.89 -15.82 -34.91
N ILE A 472 -16.34 -16.69 -35.81
CA ILE A 472 -17.74 -16.96 -36.07
C ILE A 472 -18.35 -17.85 -35.00
N SER A 473 -17.70 -18.96 -34.63
CA SER A 473 -18.20 -19.90 -33.63
C SER A 473 -18.39 -19.28 -32.26
N ASP A 474 -17.63 -18.25 -31.94
CA ASP A 474 -17.76 -17.51 -30.68
C ASP A 474 -18.96 -16.52 -30.70
N ARG A 475 -19.81 -16.46 -31.76
CA ARG A 475 -20.87 -15.45 -31.98
C ARG A 475 -22.29 -16.01 -32.05
N TYR A 476 -22.91 -16.25 -30.90
CA TYR A 476 -24.36 -16.59 -30.80
C TYR A 476 -25.32 -15.38 -30.83
N TRP A 477 -24.82 -14.21 -31.17
CA TRP A 477 -25.51 -12.93 -31.02
C TRP A 477 -26.70 -12.70 -31.97
N ILE A 478 -26.89 -13.52 -32.99
CA ILE A 478 -27.99 -13.37 -33.97
C ILE A 478 -29.31 -13.98 -33.45
N ARG A 479 -29.29 -14.80 -32.40
CA ARG A 479 -30.44 -15.61 -31.95
C ARG A 479 -31.50 -14.91 -31.08
N GLY A 480 -31.36 -13.67 -30.67
CA GLY A 480 -32.33 -13.11 -29.73
C GLY A 480 -32.58 -11.61 -29.83
N GLY A 481 -33.73 -11.22 -30.33
CA GLY A 481 -34.31 -9.89 -30.19
C GLY A 481 -33.91 -8.85 -31.22
N VAL A 482 -33.30 -9.24 -32.32
CA VAL A 482 -33.04 -8.39 -33.49
C VAL A 482 -34.24 -8.46 -34.46
N ASP A 483 -34.66 -7.33 -35.01
CA ASP A 483 -35.60 -7.28 -36.12
C ASP A 483 -34.92 -7.87 -37.37
N VAL A 484 -35.34 -9.11 -37.73
CA VAL A 484 -34.71 -9.86 -38.81
C VAL A 484 -34.93 -9.19 -40.17
N ASP A 485 -36.07 -8.54 -40.38
CA ASP A 485 -36.36 -7.88 -41.66
C ASP A 485 -35.52 -6.60 -41.82
N GLU A 486 -35.33 -5.85 -40.77
CA GLU A 486 -34.44 -4.68 -40.80
C GLU A 486 -32.96 -5.11 -40.92
N LEU A 487 -32.53 -6.16 -40.20
CA LEU A 487 -31.21 -6.72 -40.39
C LEU A 487 -30.96 -7.18 -41.83
N ARG A 488 -31.93 -7.87 -42.44
CA ARG A 488 -31.85 -8.29 -43.85
C ARG A 488 -31.66 -7.11 -44.80
N LYS A 489 -32.43 -6.02 -44.62
CA LYS A 489 -32.27 -4.79 -45.41
C LYS A 489 -30.88 -4.20 -45.29
N GLN A 490 -30.38 -4.09 -44.07
CA GLN A 490 -29.04 -3.56 -43.80
C GLN A 490 -27.94 -4.46 -44.40
N LEU A 491 -28.08 -5.79 -44.34
CA LEU A 491 -27.15 -6.71 -44.96
C LEU A 491 -27.18 -6.63 -46.50
N ILE A 492 -28.37 -6.52 -47.10
CA ILE A 492 -28.49 -6.32 -48.55
C ILE A 492 -27.76 -5.02 -48.95
N SER A 493 -28.02 -3.93 -48.27
CA SER A 493 -27.32 -2.65 -48.50
C SER A 493 -25.80 -2.76 -48.37
N LEU A 494 -25.34 -3.51 -47.34
CA LEU A 494 -23.92 -3.78 -47.15
C LEU A 494 -23.32 -4.61 -48.31
N PHE A 495 -24.09 -5.58 -48.81
CA PHE A 495 -23.67 -6.41 -49.93
C PHE A 495 -23.59 -5.61 -51.23
N GLU A 496 -24.61 -4.79 -51.54
CA GLU A 496 -24.61 -3.89 -52.69
C GLU A 496 -23.42 -2.90 -52.62
N TYR A 497 -23.19 -2.35 -51.46
CA TYR A 497 -22.02 -1.49 -51.19
C TYR A 497 -20.71 -2.22 -51.47
N SER A 498 -20.53 -3.43 -50.96
CA SER A 498 -19.32 -4.21 -51.12
C SER A 498 -19.09 -4.67 -52.55
N ILE A 499 -20.14 -5.01 -53.30
CA ILE A 499 -20.10 -5.33 -54.74
C ILE A 499 -19.60 -4.11 -55.53
N SER A 500 -20.09 -2.91 -55.21
CA SER A 500 -19.65 -1.65 -55.85
C SER A 500 -18.15 -1.37 -55.70
N LYS A 501 -17.53 -1.91 -54.65
CA LYS A 501 -16.11 -1.78 -54.36
C LYS A 501 -15.21 -2.92 -54.93
N GLY A 502 -15.79 -3.86 -55.68
CA GLY A 502 -15.04 -4.82 -56.53
C GLY A 502 -14.30 -5.97 -55.80
N LYS A 503 -14.59 -6.22 -54.51
CA LYS A 503 -13.81 -7.18 -53.71
C LYS A 503 -14.62 -8.34 -53.11
N PHE A 504 -15.72 -8.78 -53.75
CA PHE A 504 -16.82 -9.22 -52.96
C PHE A 504 -17.11 -10.73 -52.93
N LEU A 505 -17.11 -11.42 -54.05
CA LEU A 505 -17.64 -12.80 -54.12
C LEU A 505 -16.78 -13.81 -53.35
N GLU A 506 -15.47 -13.66 -53.35
CA GLU A 506 -14.57 -14.59 -52.69
C GLU A 506 -14.68 -14.49 -51.16
N LYS A 507 -14.78 -13.27 -50.64
CA LYS A 507 -14.92 -12.99 -49.21
C LYS A 507 -16.25 -13.47 -48.63
N ILE A 508 -17.35 -13.26 -49.34
CA ILE A 508 -18.66 -13.74 -48.88
C ILE A 508 -18.75 -15.24 -48.89
N ASN A 509 -18.25 -15.90 -49.94
CA ASN A 509 -18.26 -17.35 -49.98
C ASN A 509 -17.49 -17.95 -48.77
N HIS A 510 -16.36 -17.37 -48.39
CA HIS A 510 -15.67 -17.77 -47.16
C HIS A 510 -16.49 -17.52 -45.89
N LEU A 511 -17.11 -16.36 -45.77
CA LEU A 511 -17.94 -16.02 -44.61
C LEU A 511 -19.17 -16.95 -44.53
N LEU A 512 -19.89 -17.14 -45.63
CA LEU A 512 -21.07 -18.00 -45.69
C LEU A 512 -20.71 -19.47 -45.44
N ALA A 513 -19.63 -19.96 -46.02
CA ALA A 513 -19.14 -21.32 -45.76
C ALA A 513 -18.79 -21.54 -44.29
N SER A 514 -18.16 -20.56 -43.66
CA SER A 514 -17.81 -20.62 -42.26
C SER A 514 -19.03 -20.52 -41.33
N PHE A 515 -20.05 -19.72 -41.69
CA PHE A 515 -21.33 -19.69 -40.98
C PHE A 515 -22.08 -21.02 -41.13
N TYR A 516 -22.12 -21.58 -42.31
CA TYR A 516 -22.77 -22.87 -42.58
C TYR A 516 -22.09 -24.01 -41.79
N ASN A 517 -20.77 -24.03 -41.77
CA ASN A 517 -20.02 -25.03 -41.01
C ASN A 517 -20.16 -24.88 -39.48
N ALA A 518 -20.33 -23.66 -39.00
CA ALA A 518 -20.51 -23.40 -37.57
C ALA A 518 -21.92 -23.69 -37.05
N TYR A 519 -22.94 -23.61 -37.95
CA TYR A 519 -24.35 -23.75 -37.59
C TYR A 519 -25.13 -24.55 -38.66
N PRO A 520 -24.82 -25.86 -38.83
CA PRO A 520 -25.43 -26.68 -39.89
C PRO A 520 -26.95 -26.83 -39.73
N ASP A 521 -27.47 -26.78 -38.50
CA ASP A 521 -28.90 -27.01 -38.20
C ASP A 521 -29.79 -25.74 -38.29
N ASP A 522 -29.22 -24.57 -38.50
CA ASP A 522 -29.99 -23.30 -38.57
C ASP A 522 -30.37 -22.88 -40.00
N TYR A 523 -30.05 -23.70 -41.01
CA TYR A 523 -30.26 -23.39 -42.43
C TYR A 523 -31.33 -24.29 -43.13
N GLU A 524 -32.06 -25.15 -42.36
CA GLU A 524 -33.32 -25.76 -42.84
C GLU A 524 -34.50 -24.83 -42.54
#